data_aae7a53f1329a52f151e5091bab0a2b5
#
_entry.id   aae7a53f1329a52f151e5091bab0a2b5
#
_cell.length_a   1.000
_cell.length_b   1.000
_cell.length_c   1.000
_cell.angle_alpha   90.00
_cell.angle_beta   90.00
_cell.angle_gamma   90.00
#
_symmetry.space_group_name_H-M   'P 1'
#
loop_
_entity.id
_entity.type
_entity.pdbx_description
1 polymer ?
#
loop_
_entity_poly.entity_id
_entity_poly.type
_entity_poly.pdbx_seq_one_letter_code
_entity_poly.pdbx_strand_id
1 'polypeptide(L)'
;GYVSSFRMSVAQLEDYTTTVNRMRKKYASQIQIYLGVEAEYYPKYFPQMLDLLRENGVEYMILGQHMIGNEMGEPYCGHPSDNARLLEQYCNQSIDAMYTGLFTYFAHPDLIHFTGSKQVYQQQLRRVCKAANECGMPVELNLLGMQGNRHYPNRDFWEVAAEENCRV
;
A
#
# COMPACT_ATOMS: atom_id res chain seq x y z
N GLY A 1 9.78 1.20 -22.58
CA GLY A 1 8.98 1.62 -21.42
C GLY A 1 9.71 1.28 -20.13
N TYR A 2 9.32 1.90 -19.05
CA TYR A 2 9.86 1.60 -17.71
C TYR A 2 9.52 0.16 -17.30
N VAL A 3 10.52 -0.59 -16.85
CA VAL A 3 10.33 -1.95 -16.31
C VAL A 3 10.87 -1.96 -14.90
N SER A 4 9.98 -2.19 -13.94
CA SER A 4 10.35 -2.36 -12.54
C SER A 4 10.92 -3.75 -12.31
N SER A 5 11.99 -3.87 -11.52
CA SER A 5 12.59 -5.15 -11.15
C SER A 5 11.86 -5.88 -10.01
N PHE A 6 10.96 -5.20 -9.30
CA PHE A 6 10.27 -5.72 -8.11
C PHE A 6 8.75 -5.78 -8.25
N ARG A 7 8.22 -5.38 -9.40
CA ARG A 7 6.78 -5.42 -9.70
C ARG A 7 6.47 -6.40 -10.79
N MET A 8 5.27 -6.95 -10.73
CA MET A 8 4.71 -7.73 -11.83
C MET A 8 4.51 -6.81 -13.05
N SER A 9 4.99 -7.21 -14.20
CA SER A 9 4.73 -6.51 -15.47
C SER A 9 3.32 -6.84 -15.98
N VAL A 10 2.80 -5.97 -16.85
CA VAL A 10 1.50 -6.22 -17.50
C VAL A 10 1.49 -7.56 -18.26
N ALA A 11 2.62 -7.95 -18.88
CA ALA A 11 2.74 -9.23 -19.59
C ALA A 11 2.65 -10.47 -18.66
N GLN A 12 2.94 -10.30 -17.37
CA GLN A 12 2.83 -11.38 -16.37
C GLN A 12 1.45 -11.46 -15.72
N LEU A 13 0.60 -10.46 -15.89
CA LEU A 13 -0.71 -10.39 -15.27
C LEU A 13 -1.61 -11.53 -15.71
N GLU A 14 -1.62 -11.87 -16.99
CA GLU A 14 -2.42 -12.99 -17.54
C GLU A 14 -2.00 -14.35 -16.95
N ASP A 15 -0.70 -14.61 -16.84
CA ASP A 15 -0.18 -15.84 -16.23
C ASP A 15 -0.55 -15.91 -14.74
N TYR A 16 -0.40 -14.80 -14.01
CA TYR A 16 -0.81 -14.70 -12.62
C TYR A 16 -2.30 -15.02 -12.43
N THR A 17 -3.17 -14.33 -13.16
CA THR A 17 -4.62 -14.50 -13.03
C THR A 17 -5.07 -15.89 -13.45
N THR A 18 -4.50 -16.42 -14.52
CA THR A 18 -4.75 -17.80 -14.98
C THR A 18 -4.33 -18.82 -13.92
N THR A 19 -3.16 -18.63 -13.32
CA THR A 19 -2.64 -19.53 -12.27
C THR A 19 -3.52 -19.50 -11.03
N VAL A 20 -3.90 -18.30 -10.53
CA VAL A 20 -4.79 -18.19 -9.37
C VAL A 20 -6.16 -18.84 -9.64
N ASN A 21 -6.74 -18.58 -10.81
CA ASN A 21 -8.02 -19.18 -11.20
C ASN A 21 -7.95 -20.73 -11.34
N ARG A 22 -6.83 -21.27 -11.80
CA ARG A 22 -6.58 -22.72 -11.81
C ARG A 22 -6.52 -23.28 -10.39
N MET A 23 -5.83 -22.60 -9.45
CA MET A 23 -5.77 -23.01 -8.04
C MET A 23 -7.15 -22.91 -7.38
N ARG A 24 -7.91 -21.85 -7.65
CA ARG A 24 -9.30 -21.70 -7.19
C ARG A 24 -10.17 -22.91 -7.58
N LYS A 25 -10.11 -23.33 -8.84
CA LYS A 25 -10.84 -24.52 -9.31
C LYS A 25 -10.36 -25.80 -8.65
N LYS A 26 -9.03 -25.99 -8.57
CA LYS A 26 -8.42 -27.20 -7.99
C LYS A 26 -8.78 -27.39 -6.52
N TYR A 27 -8.82 -26.33 -5.74
CA TYR A 27 -9.01 -26.39 -4.30
C TYR A 27 -10.41 -25.92 -3.83
N ALA A 28 -11.38 -25.84 -4.75
CA ALA A 28 -12.70 -25.27 -4.47
C ALA A 28 -13.47 -25.95 -3.33
N SER A 29 -13.21 -27.26 -3.07
CA SER A 29 -13.82 -28.00 -1.95
C SER A 29 -13.08 -27.85 -0.61
N GLN A 30 -11.93 -27.19 -0.58
CA GLN A 30 -11.06 -27.11 0.59
C GLN A 30 -10.86 -25.68 1.08
N ILE A 31 -10.76 -24.73 0.15
CA ILE A 31 -10.47 -23.32 0.46
C ILE A 31 -11.09 -22.40 -0.60
N GLN A 32 -11.60 -21.26 -0.15
CA GLN A 32 -12.02 -20.16 -1.02
C GLN A 32 -10.81 -19.28 -1.34
N ILE A 33 -10.53 -19.09 -2.62
CA ILE A 33 -9.41 -18.27 -3.11
C ILE A 33 -9.96 -17.06 -3.84
N TYR A 34 -9.53 -15.87 -3.46
CA TYR A 34 -9.83 -14.61 -4.12
C TYR A 34 -8.62 -14.12 -4.91
N LEU A 35 -8.87 -13.53 -6.08
CA LEU A 35 -7.84 -12.95 -6.92
C LEU A 35 -7.62 -11.49 -6.56
N GLY A 36 -6.49 -11.19 -5.93
CA GLY A 36 -6.16 -9.84 -5.50
C GLY A 36 -4.75 -9.41 -5.92
N VAL A 37 -4.48 -8.12 -5.79
CA VAL A 37 -3.15 -7.53 -6.02
C VAL A 37 -2.83 -6.51 -4.94
N GLU A 38 -1.55 -6.39 -4.61
CA GLU A 38 -1.02 -5.20 -3.96
C GLU A 38 -0.75 -4.15 -5.04
N ALA A 39 -1.33 -2.97 -4.87
CA ALA A 39 -1.24 -1.90 -5.85
C ALA A 39 -0.88 -0.57 -5.20
N GLU A 40 -0.10 0.22 -5.93
CA GLU A 40 0.18 1.61 -5.55
C GLU A 40 -0.82 2.56 -6.20
N TYR A 41 -1.09 3.64 -5.50
CA TYR A 41 -1.91 4.72 -6.05
C TYR A 41 -1.01 5.74 -6.75
N TYR A 42 -1.01 5.70 -8.07
CA TYR A 42 -0.36 6.69 -8.92
C TYR A 42 -1.42 7.53 -9.63
N PRO A 43 -1.72 8.76 -9.19
CA PRO A 43 -2.88 9.53 -9.66
C PRO A 43 -3.04 9.55 -11.18
N LYS A 44 -1.92 9.70 -11.90
CA LYS A 44 -1.92 9.76 -13.36
C LYS A 44 -2.25 8.42 -14.04
N TYR A 45 -1.80 7.31 -13.47
CA TYR A 45 -1.89 5.99 -14.10
C TYR A 45 -2.95 5.08 -13.48
N PHE A 46 -3.49 5.49 -12.34
CA PHE A 46 -4.44 4.68 -11.57
C PHE A 46 -5.70 4.29 -12.36
N PRO A 47 -6.35 5.20 -13.15
CA PRO A 47 -7.52 4.82 -13.94
C PRO A 47 -7.21 3.69 -14.92
N GLN A 48 -6.10 3.80 -15.67
CA GLN A 48 -5.69 2.77 -16.65
C GLN A 48 -5.34 1.46 -15.98
N MET A 49 -4.66 1.49 -14.83
CA MET A 49 -4.36 0.30 -14.04
C MET A 49 -5.65 -0.37 -13.55
N LEU A 50 -6.59 0.41 -13.05
CA LEU A 50 -7.87 -0.10 -12.56
C LEU A 50 -8.67 -0.81 -13.66
N ASP A 51 -8.72 -0.23 -14.86
CA ASP A 51 -9.38 -0.86 -16.01
C ASP A 51 -8.70 -2.18 -16.37
N LEU A 52 -7.37 -2.20 -16.44
CA LEU A 52 -6.60 -3.42 -16.71
C LEU A 52 -6.86 -4.50 -15.66
N LEU A 53 -6.90 -4.15 -14.38
CA LEU A 53 -7.16 -5.12 -13.29
C LEU A 53 -8.57 -5.68 -13.37
N ARG A 54 -9.57 -4.85 -13.68
CA ARG A 54 -10.97 -5.26 -13.87
C ARG A 54 -11.13 -6.21 -15.06
N GLU A 55 -10.52 -5.88 -16.19
CA GLU A 55 -10.53 -6.73 -17.41
C GLU A 55 -9.92 -8.12 -17.14
N ASN A 56 -8.97 -8.20 -16.22
CA ASN A 56 -8.33 -9.46 -15.82
C ASN A 56 -9.00 -10.14 -14.60
N GLY A 57 -10.16 -9.67 -14.17
CA GLY A 57 -10.96 -10.30 -13.13
C GLY A 57 -10.38 -10.20 -11.72
N VAL A 58 -9.55 -9.20 -11.45
CA VAL A 58 -9.04 -8.92 -10.10
C VAL A 58 -10.23 -8.46 -9.22
N GLU A 59 -10.37 -9.08 -8.06
CA GLU A 59 -11.54 -8.93 -7.18
C GLU A 59 -11.32 -7.93 -6.07
N TYR A 60 -10.05 -7.74 -5.64
CA TYR A 60 -9.70 -6.76 -4.59
C TYR A 60 -8.28 -6.25 -4.77
N MET A 61 -8.03 -5.08 -4.19
CA MET A 61 -6.71 -4.49 -4.09
C MET A 61 -6.35 -4.21 -2.64
N ILE A 62 -5.07 -4.34 -2.31
CA ILE A 62 -4.49 -3.80 -1.08
C ILE A 62 -3.59 -2.62 -1.43
N LEU A 63 -3.61 -1.58 -0.61
CA LEU A 63 -2.79 -0.40 -0.84
C LEU A 63 -1.38 -0.64 -0.32
N GLY A 64 -0.39 -0.67 -1.22
CA GLY A 64 1.03 -0.73 -0.87
C GLY A 64 1.75 0.48 -1.43
N GLN A 65 1.86 1.56 -0.68
CA GLN A 65 2.48 2.80 -1.16
C GLN A 65 3.97 2.81 -0.89
N HIS A 66 4.79 2.67 -1.94
CA HIS A 66 6.26 2.66 -1.85
C HIS A 66 6.91 3.91 -2.44
N MET A 67 6.27 4.51 -3.43
CA MET A 67 6.78 5.67 -4.17
C MET A 67 5.78 6.80 -4.10
N ILE A 68 6.21 8.03 -4.25
CA ILE A 68 5.33 9.19 -4.41
C ILE A 68 5.15 9.58 -5.87
N GLY A 69 4.26 10.52 -6.14
CA GLY A 69 4.00 11.03 -7.47
C GLY A 69 3.48 9.93 -8.40
N ASN A 70 4.22 9.62 -9.44
CA ASN A 70 3.89 8.56 -10.41
C ASN A 70 5.09 7.61 -10.64
N GLU A 71 5.92 7.43 -9.66
CA GLU A 71 7.11 6.56 -9.59
C GLU A 71 8.31 7.07 -10.40
N MET A 72 8.16 7.38 -11.67
CA MET A 72 9.30 7.72 -12.53
C MET A 72 10.01 8.99 -12.06
N GLY A 73 11.27 8.83 -11.61
CA GLY A 73 12.09 9.92 -11.12
C GLY A 73 11.82 10.34 -9.66
N GLU A 74 10.89 9.67 -9.00
CA GLU A 74 10.55 9.94 -7.60
C GLU A 74 11.31 9.01 -6.64
N PRO A 75 11.57 9.45 -5.40
CA PRO A 75 12.28 8.63 -4.43
C PRO A 75 11.44 7.47 -3.91
N TYR A 76 12.11 6.34 -3.61
CA TYR A 76 11.54 5.27 -2.82
C TYR A 76 11.38 5.70 -1.36
N CYS A 77 10.17 5.65 -0.83
CA CYS A 77 9.83 6.15 0.50
C CYS A 77 10.49 5.38 1.65
N GLY A 78 10.94 4.15 1.41
CA GLY A 78 11.70 3.35 2.39
C GLY A 78 13.17 3.76 2.56
N HIS A 79 13.70 4.70 1.76
CA HIS A 79 15.00 5.27 2.01
C HIS A 79 14.95 6.31 3.15
N PRO A 80 15.97 6.37 4.05
CA PRO A 80 15.98 7.32 5.13
C PRO A 80 15.98 8.77 4.61
N SER A 81 15.09 9.61 5.16
CA SER A 81 14.97 11.01 4.77
C SER A 81 14.39 11.83 5.91
N ASP A 82 14.95 13.01 6.15
CA ASP A 82 14.42 14.03 7.07
C ASP A 82 13.54 15.08 6.38
N ASN A 83 13.28 14.89 5.09
CA ASN A 83 12.49 15.80 4.28
C ASN A 83 10.99 15.73 4.65
N ALA A 84 10.52 16.71 5.42
CA ALA A 84 9.13 16.80 5.86
C ALA A 84 8.13 16.93 4.67
N ARG A 85 8.56 17.50 3.54
CA ARG A 85 7.72 17.58 2.34
C ARG A 85 7.49 16.22 1.70
N LEU A 86 8.52 15.35 1.68
CA LEU A 86 8.39 13.97 1.22
C LEU A 86 7.39 13.19 2.08
N LEU A 87 7.49 13.33 3.41
CA LEU A 87 6.55 12.73 4.35
C LEU A 87 5.11 13.23 4.10
N GLU A 88 4.92 14.54 3.93
CA GLU A 88 3.61 15.11 3.63
C GLU A 88 3.03 14.59 2.30
N GLN A 89 3.84 14.50 1.25
CA GLN A 89 3.43 13.96 -0.06
C GLN A 89 3.02 12.49 0.05
N TYR A 90 3.80 11.68 0.79
CA TYR A 90 3.44 10.29 1.06
C TYR A 90 2.08 10.17 1.75
N CYS A 91 1.88 10.96 2.82
CA CYS A 91 0.63 10.94 3.56
C CYS A 91 -0.55 11.42 2.69
N ASN A 92 -0.39 12.50 1.95
CA ASN A 92 -1.46 13.00 1.07
C ASN A 92 -1.84 11.96 0.01
N GLN A 93 -0.87 11.37 -0.67
CA GLN A 93 -1.13 10.38 -1.71
C GLN A 93 -1.78 9.10 -1.15
N SER A 94 -1.36 8.67 0.04
CA SER A 94 -1.99 7.54 0.73
C SER A 94 -3.44 7.85 1.15
N ILE A 95 -3.70 9.07 1.62
CA ILE A 95 -5.05 9.54 1.96
C ILE A 95 -5.94 9.59 0.71
N ASP A 96 -5.44 10.15 -0.39
CA ASP A 96 -6.17 10.19 -1.67
C ASP A 96 -6.51 8.78 -2.15
N ALA A 97 -5.56 7.82 -2.01
CA ALA A 97 -5.81 6.41 -2.31
C ALA A 97 -6.96 5.82 -1.48
N MET A 98 -6.96 6.05 -0.17
CA MET A 98 -8.01 5.56 0.74
C MET A 98 -9.38 6.10 0.38
N TYR A 99 -9.49 7.39 0.05
CA TYR A 99 -10.76 8.01 -0.35
C TYR A 99 -11.31 7.52 -1.70
N THR A 100 -10.51 6.79 -2.51
CA THR A 100 -11.07 6.10 -3.69
C THR A 100 -12.08 5.02 -3.31
N GLY A 101 -12.00 4.47 -2.09
CA GLY A 101 -12.83 3.34 -1.63
C GLY A 101 -12.55 2.02 -2.34
N LEU A 102 -11.43 1.90 -3.06
CA LEU A 102 -11.11 0.75 -3.91
C LEU A 102 -10.11 -0.23 -3.28
N PHE A 103 -9.53 0.12 -2.13
CA PHE A 103 -8.58 -0.73 -1.43
C PHE A 103 -9.19 -1.34 -0.18
N THR A 104 -8.79 -2.59 0.11
CA THR A 104 -9.32 -3.38 1.24
C THR A 104 -8.65 -3.02 2.56
N TYR A 105 -7.34 -2.82 2.55
CA TYR A 105 -6.54 -2.38 3.70
C TYR A 105 -5.26 -1.69 3.22
N PHE A 106 -4.58 -0.98 4.13
CA PHE A 106 -3.31 -0.32 3.86
C PHE A 106 -2.16 -1.17 4.41
N ALA A 107 -1.38 -1.76 3.50
CA ALA A 107 -0.19 -2.54 3.79
C ALA A 107 0.94 -1.63 4.28
N HIS A 108 1.66 -2.05 5.32
CA HIS A 108 2.83 -1.35 5.87
C HIS A 108 2.75 0.20 5.79
N PRO A 109 1.74 0.85 6.43
CA PRO A 109 1.51 2.29 6.31
C PRO A 109 2.69 3.14 6.82
N ASP A 110 3.57 2.54 7.61
CA ASP A 110 4.78 3.09 8.19
C ASP A 110 6.06 2.76 7.39
N LEU A 111 5.90 2.37 6.11
CA LEU A 111 7.01 2.14 5.20
C LEU A 111 7.83 3.41 4.95
N ILE A 112 7.24 4.60 5.04
CA ILE A 112 7.99 5.86 4.92
C ILE A 112 9.08 5.97 6.00
N HIS A 113 10.35 5.99 5.56
CA HIS A 113 11.50 6.06 6.48
C HIS A 113 11.87 7.51 6.80
N PHE A 114 11.06 8.16 7.62
CA PHE A 114 11.33 9.52 8.06
C PHE A 114 12.27 9.54 9.26
N THR A 115 13.40 10.25 9.13
CA THR A 115 14.46 10.36 10.16
C THR A 115 14.49 11.73 10.83
N GLY A 116 13.51 12.60 10.53
CA GLY A 116 13.38 13.92 11.15
C GLY A 116 12.66 13.89 12.51
N SER A 117 12.00 14.98 12.86
CA SER A 117 11.32 15.13 14.15
C SER A 117 10.17 14.12 14.33
N LYS A 118 10.19 13.38 15.45
CA LYS A 118 9.08 12.51 15.87
C LYS A 118 7.74 13.24 15.87
N GLN A 119 7.71 14.46 16.36
CA GLN A 119 6.47 15.27 16.41
C GLN A 119 5.90 15.51 15.01
N VAL A 120 6.76 15.85 14.02
CA VAL A 120 6.34 16.06 12.63
C VAL A 120 5.85 14.74 12.03
N TYR A 121 6.57 13.64 12.26
CA TYR A 121 6.16 12.31 11.82
C TYR A 121 4.77 11.93 12.35
N GLN A 122 4.59 11.99 13.66
CA GLN A 122 3.32 11.63 14.31
C GLN A 122 2.16 12.54 13.87
N GLN A 123 2.41 13.84 13.66
CA GLN A 123 1.38 14.75 13.16
C GLN A 123 0.89 14.34 11.77
N GLN A 124 1.80 13.99 10.87
CA GLN A 124 1.45 13.60 9.51
C GLN A 124 0.77 12.22 9.46
N LEU A 125 1.32 11.23 10.17
CA LEU A 125 0.73 9.88 10.19
C LEU A 125 -0.62 9.84 10.93
N ARG A 126 -0.87 10.75 11.86
CA ARG A 126 -2.20 10.94 12.48
C ARG A 126 -3.27 11.29 11.45
N ARG A 127 -2.94 12.06 10.42
CA ARG A 127 -3.85 12.35 9.31
C ARG A 127 -4.19 11.07 8.53
N VAL A 128 -3.19 10.23 8.30
CA VAL A 128 -3.37 8.91 7.66
C VAL A 128 -4.29 8.01 8.49
N CYS A 129 -4.05 7.92 9.81
CA CYS A 129 -4.88 7.14 10.72
C CYS A 129 -6.35 7.61 10.74
N LYS A 130 -6.57 8.92 10.76
CA LYS A 130 -7.93 9.50 10.70
C LYS A 130 -8.63 9.16 9.39
N ALA A 131 -7.95 9.32 8.25
CA ALA A 131 -8.52 8.95 6.95
C ALA A 131 -8.82 7.44 6.86
N ALA A 132 -7.94 6.59 7.40
CA ALA A 132 -8.18 5.15 7.48
C ALA A 132 -9.46 4.83 8.27
N ASN A 133 -9.67 5.49 9.41
CA ASN A 133 -10.88 5.34 10.22
C ASN A 133 -12.13 5.84 9.49
N GLU A 134 -12.06 7.01 8.84
CA GLU A 134 -13.16 7.58 8.07
C GLU A 134 -13.58 6.67 6.91
N CYS A 135 -12.61 6.01 6.27
CA CYS A 135 -12.85 5.02 5.20
C CYS A 135 -13.18 3.62 5.73
N GLY A 136 -13.10 3.38 7.04
CA GLY A 136 -13.23 2.05 7.63
C GLY A 136 -12.13 1.07 7.18
N MET A 137 -10.99 1.59 6.76
CA MET A 137 -9.87 0.82 6.20
C MET A 137 -8.93 0.34 7.31
N PRO A 138 -8.66 -0.98 7.45
CA PRO A 138 -7.64 -1.49 8.35
C PRO A 138 -6.24 -1.08 7.92
N VAL A 139 -5.31 -1.02 8.89
CA VAL A 139 -3.88 -0.83 8.66
C VAL A 139 -3.10 -2.07 9.05
N GLU A 140 -2.11 -2.46 8.27
CA GLU A 140 -1.36 -3.70 8.48
C GLU A 140 -0.17 -3.51 9.42
N LEU A 141 -0.03 -4.37 10.44
CA LEU A 141 1.23 -4.59 11.15
C LEU A 141 2.08 -5.59 10.38
N ASN A 142 3.02 -5.10 9.59
CA ASN A 142 3.79 -5.93 8.65
C ASN A 142 4.92 -6.71 9.34
N LEU A 143 4.79 -8.04 9.42
CA LEU A 143 5.76 -8.92 10.06
C LEU A 143 7.06 -9.09 9.26
N LEU A 144 7.04 -8.89 7.95
CA LEU A 144 8.25 -8.97 7.12
C LEU A 144 9.26 -7.88 7.52
N GLY A 145 8.77 -6.70 7.89
CA GLY A 145 9.61 -5.64 8.43
C GLY A 145 10.37 -6.07 9.69
N MET A 146 9.67 -6.75 10.61
CA MET A 146 10.29 -7.31 11.83
C MET A 146 11.33 -8.39 11.50
N GLN A 147 10.98 -9.35 10.66
CA GLN A 147 11.88 -10.44 10.26
C GLN A 147 13.10 -9.93 9.50
N GLY A 148 12.93 -8.92 8.66
CA GLY A 148 13.99 -8.31 7.86
C GLY A 148 14.80 -7.24 8.59
N ASN A 149 14.55 -7.00 9.89
CA ASN A 149 15.15 -5.91 10.66
C ASN A 149 15.10 -4.56 9.93
N ARG A 150 13.94 -4.24 9.37
CA ARG A 150 13.68 -2.99 8.66
C ARG A 150 13.30 -1.88 9.66
N HIS A 151 13.15 -0.63 9.18
CA HIS A 151 12.71 0.51 9.98
C HIS A 151 11.21 0.47 10.34
N TYR A 152 10.47 -0.49 9.82
CA TYR A 152 9.07 -0.76 10.15
C TYR A 152 8.90 -2.22 10.63
N PRO A 153 7.92 -2.54 11.51
CA PRO A 153 6.94 -1.61 12.09
C PRO A 153 7.59 -0.51 12.94
N ASN A 154 7.16 0.74 12.73
CA ASN A 154 7.70 1.91 13.42
C ASN A 154 6.88 2.19 14.69
N ARG A 155 7.52 2.17 15.85
CA ARG A 155 6.86 2.41 17.13
C ARG A 155 6.08 3.73 17.16
N ASP A 156 6.64 4.81 16.60
CA ASP A 156 6.01 6.13 16.64
C ASP A 156 4.73 6.19 15.81
N PHE A 157 4.62 5.39 14.73
CA PHE A 157 3.39 5.19 14.00
C PHE A 157 2.36 4.43 14.83
N TRP A 158 2.77 3.32 15.46
CA TRP A 158 1.85 2.46 16.18
C TRP A 158 1.33 3.08 17.48
N GLU A 159 2.09 3.99 18.09
CA GLU A 159 1.59 4.87 19.17
C GLU A 159 0.40 5.72 18.64
N VAL A 160 0.54 6.35 17.48
CA VAL A 160 -0.53 7.15 16.86
C VAL A 160 -1.72 6.29 16.44
N ALA A 161 -1.48 5.14 15.83
CA ALA A 161 -2.53 4.22 15.40
C ALA A 161 -3.39 3.73 16.60
N ALA A 162 -2.75 3.46 17.75
CA ALA A 162 -3.44 3.10 18.98
C ALA A 162 -4.26 4.27 19.56
N GLU A 163 -3.70 5.48 19.59
CA GLU A 163 -4.40 6.69 20.04
C GLU A 163 -5.64 6.99 19.19
N GLU A 164 -5.55 6.81 17.88
CA GLU A 164 -6.66 7.04 16.94
C GLU A 164 -7.61 5.82 16.84
N ASN A 165 -7.33 4.71 17.57
CA ASN A 165 -8.10 3.46 17.52
C ASN A 165 -8.23 2.87 16.11
N CYS A 166 -7.14 2.85 15.35
CA CYS A 166 -7.13 2.24 14.04
C CYS A 166 -7.45 0.74 14.12
N ARG A 167 -8.25 0.27 13.18
CA ARG A 167 -8.46 -1.17 12.98
C ARG A 167 -7.19 -1.78 12.36
N VAL A 168 -6.72 -2.90 12.95
CA VAL A 168 -5.55 -3.66 12.48
C VAL A 168 -5.99 -5.00 11.91
#